data_75b1197d0a574c1c90810f9dd5130765
#
_entry.id   75b1197d0a574c1c90810f9dd5130765
#
_cell.length_a   1.000
_cell.length_b   1.000
_cell.length_c   1.000
_cell.angle_alpha   90.00
_cell.angle_beta   90.00
_cell.angle_gamma   90.00
#
_symmetry.space_group_name_H-M   'P 1'
#
loop_
_entity.id
_entity.type
_entity.pdbx_description
1 polymer ?
#
loop_
_entity_poly.entity_id
_entity_poly.type
_entity_poly.pdbx_seq_one_letter_code
_entity_poly.pdbx_strand_id
1 'polypeptide(L)'
;MKYMLIHCIDESAERNRRPEDHQPGAPSIESWLFEMEGRGVLLHGDRLRYVSDATTVQVRSRELLVSDGPFAETKEQIAGYDVIDCADLDEAIEVASKHPTAWHGTIEVRPIAGNHCGDAEEAG
;
A
#
# COMPACT_ATOMS: atom_id res chain seq x y z
N MET A 1 9.44 -6.77 13.47
CA MET A 1 8.16 -6.04 13.55
C MET A 1 7.54 -5.95 12.17
N LYS A 2 6.23 -6.11 12.12
CA LYS A 2 5.53 -6.12 10.84
C LYS A 2 4.87 -4.78 10.54
N TYR A 3 5.00 -4.37 9.30
CA TYR A 3 4.40 -3.13 8.80
C TYR A 3 3.67 -3.42 7.50
N MET A 4 2.59 -2.67 7.27
CA MET A 4 1.94 -2.68 5.96
C MET A 4 2.36 -1.41 5.23
N LEU A 5 2.82 -1.57 4.01
CA LEU A 5 3.05 -0.49 3.08
C LEU A 5 1.80 -0.37 2.23
N ILE A 6 1.11 0.75 2.35
CA ILE A 6 -0.14 1.00 1.62
C ILE A 6 0.21 1.94 0.47
N HIS A 7 0.08 1.43 -0.76
CA HIS A 7 0.44 2.19 -1.95
C HIS A 7 -0.75 3.02 -2.42
N CYS A 8 -0.57 4.33 -2.43
CA CYS A 8 -1.61 5.28 -2.83
C CYS A 8 -1.17 6.02 -4.09
N ILE A 9 -2.02 6.04 -5.10
CA ILE A 9 -1.75 6.71 -6.37
C ILE A 9 -2.98 7.51 -6.81
N ASP A 10 -2.76 8.54 -7.60
CA ASP A 10 -3.82 9.18 -8.37
C ASP A 10 -4.01 8.34 -9.64
N GLU A 11 -5.10 7.55 -9.69
CA GLU A 11 -5.34 6.63 -10.81
C GLU A 11 -5.46 7.35 -12.14
N SER A 12 -6.02 8.56 -12.13
CA SER A 12 -6.14 9.36 -13.35
C SER A 12 -4.77 9.76 -13.89
N ALA A 13 -3.88 10.21 -13.01
CA ALA A 13 -2.52 10.56 -13.39
C ALA A 13 -1.74 9.32 -13.85
N GLU A 14 -1.96 8.19 -13.19
CA GLU A 14 -1.29 6.93 -13.56
C GLU A 14 -1.68 6.48 -14.96
N ARG A 15 -2.98 6.55 -15.31
CA ARG A 15 -3.45 6.16 -16.63
C ARG A 15 -2.91 7.06 -17.74
N ASN A 16 -2.65 8.33 -17.43
CA ASN A 16 -2.16 9.32 -18.39
C ASN A 16 -0.65 9.49 -18.35
N ARG A 17 0.03 8.67 -17.57
CA ARG A 17 1.47 8.75 -17.40
C ARG A 17 2.19 8.40 -18.70
N ARG A 18 3.18 9.22 -19.04
CA ARG A 18 3.97 9.07 -20.26
C ARG A 18 5.40 8.69 -19.92
N PRO A 19 6.15 8.11 -20.89
CA PRO A 19 7.56 7.79 -20.64
C PRO A 19 8.40 8.98 -20.18
N GLU A 20 8.12 10.20 -20.69
CA GLU A 20 8.84 11.41 -20.28
C GLU A 20 8.53 11.86 -18.85
N ASP A 21 7.49 11.31 -18.22
CA ASP A 21 7.16 11.62 -16.83
C ASP A 21 7.98 10.78 -15.84
N HIS A 22 8.81 9.88 -16.36
CA HIS A 22 9.66 9.04 -15.52
C HIS A 22 10.75 9.89 -14.85
N GLN A 23 10.87 9.77 -13.53
CA GLN A 23 11.92 10.48 -12.79
C GLN A 23 13.25 9.77 -12.98
N PRO A 24 14.31 10.49 -13.37
CA PRO A 24 15.64 9.90 -13.47
C PRO A 24 16.06 9.29 -12.12
N GLY A 25 16.58 8.08 -12.17
CA GLY A 25 17.02 7.38 -10.95
C GLY A 25 15.91 6.68 -10.19
N ALA A 26 14.65 6.78 -10.65
CA ALA A 26 13.56 6.07 -9.98
C ALA A 26 13.79 4.57 -10.05
N PRO A 27 13.56 3.85 -8.93
CA PRO A 27 13.73 2.40 -8.91
C PRO A 27 12.64 1.69 -9.71
N SER A 28 12.93 0.47 -10.17
CA SER A 28 11.94 -0.39 -10.78
C SER A 28 11.34 -1.31 -9.73
N ILE A 29 10.12 -1.82 -10.00
CA ILE A 29 9.51 -2.79 -9.12
C ILE A 29 10.33 -4.08 -9.06
N GLU A 30 10.91 -4.48 -10.18
CA GLU A 30 11.71 -5.70 -10.26
C GLU A 30 12.94 -5.61 -9.33
N SER A 31 13.63 -4.48 -9.34
CA SER A 31 14.80 -4.29 -8.47
C SER A 31 14.41 -4.26 -7.00
N TRP A 32 13.26 -3.66 -6.68
CA TRP A 32 12.75 -3.63 -5.31
C TRP A 32 12.42 -5.04 -4.81
N LEU A 33 11.69 -5.81 -5.62
CA LEU A 33 11.34 -7.19 -5.26
C LEU A 33 12.60 -8.03 -5.06
N PHE A 34 13.57 -7.90 -5.97
CA PHE A 34 14.81 -8.65 -5.87
C PHE A 34 15.55 -8.34 -4.57
N GLU A 35 15.67 -7.05 -4.25
CA GLU A 35 16.37 -6.65 -3.02
C GLU A 35 15.63 -7.11 -1.77
N MET A 36 14.31 -6.87 -1.70
CA MET A 36 13.57 -7.14 -0.47
C MET A 36 13.35 -8.63 -0.23
N GLU A 37 13.22 -9.41 -1.30
CA GLU A 37 13.22 -10.87 -1.17
C GLU A 37 14.58 -11.39 -0.71
N GLY A 38 15.65 -10.83 -1.28
CA GLY A 38 17.00 -11.20 -0.88
C GLY A 38 17.32 -10.85 0.57
N ARG A 39 16.76 -9.76 1.08
CA ARG A 39 16.92 -9.35 2.47
C ARG A 39 15.99 -10.12 3.41
N GLY A 40 15.01 -10.85 2.88
CA GLY A 40 14.04 -11.58 3.70
C GLY A 40 13.05 -10.69 4.42
N VAL A 41 12.88 -9.42 3.99
CA VAL A 41 11.94 -8.50 4.65
C VAL A 41 10.54 -8.54 4.05
N LEU A 42 10.42 -8.90 2.78
CA LEU A 42 9.11 -8.96 2.13
C LEU A 42 8.40 -10.26 2.45
N LEU A 43 7.22 -10.18 3.06
CA LEU A 43 6.42 -11.36 3.37
C LEU A 43 5.44 -11.67 2.24
N HIS A 44 4.64 -10.69 1.85
CA HIS A 44 3.75 -10.82 0.70
C HIS A 44 3.20 -9.43 0.35
N GLY A 45 2.65 -9.31 -0.84
CA GLY A 45 2.01 -8.09 -1.30
C GLY A 45 1.36 -8.33 -2.63
N ASP A 46 0.51 -7.40 -3.05
CA ASP A 46 -0.16 -7.49 -4.32
C ASP A 46 -0.65 -6.13 -4.78
N ARG A 47 -0.90 -6.03 -6.09
CA ARG A 47 -1.57 -4.87 -6.68
C ARG A 47 -3.08 -5.08 -6.60
N LEU A 48 -3.81 -3.98 -6.46
CA LEU A 48 -5.25 -3.98 -6.55
C LEU A 48 -5.68 -3.46 -7.92
N ARG A 49 -6.83 -3.91 -8.39
CA ARG A 49 -7.45 -3.33 -9.58
C ARG A 49 -7.95 -1.93 -9.24
N TYR A 50 -8.27 -1.13 -10.24
CA TYR A 50 -8.74 0.23 -10.03
C TYR A 50 -10.01 0.26 -9.18
N VAL A 51 -10.25 1.39 -8.52
CA VAL A 51 -11.39 1.53 -7.60
C VAL A 51 -12.74 1.35 -8.29
N SER A 52 -12.80 1.51 -9.62
CA SER A 52 -14.03 1.23 -10.38
C SER A 52 -14.47 -0.24 -10.27
N ASP A 53 -13.53 -1.15 -9.95
CA ASP A 53 -13.84 -2.56 -9.75
C ASP A 53 -14.13 -2.89 -8.28
N ALA A 54 -14.13 -1.90 -7.40
CA ALA A 54 -14.39 -2.12 -5.98
C ALA A 54 -15.88 -2.37 -5.73
N THR A 55 -16.15 -3.07 -4.65
CA THR A 55 -17.50 -3.26 -4.13
C THR A 55 -17.49 -2.86 -2.67
N THR A 56 -18.42 -2.02 -2.27
CA THR A 56 -18.55 -1.57 -0.89
C THR A 56 -19.68 -2.30 -0.20
N VAL A 57 -19.41 -2.82 0.99
CA VAL A 57 -20.37 -3.60 1.77
C VAL A 57 -20.54 -2.93 3.13
N GLN A 58 -21.77 -2.68 3.51
CA GLN A 58 -22.13 -2.17 4.84
C GLN A 58 -23.31 -2.96 5.37
N VAL A 59 -23.37 -3.10 6.68
CA VAL A 59 -24.55 -3.64 7.36
C VAL A 59 -25.02 -2.56 8.32
N ARG A 60 -26.24 -2.08 8.13
CA ARG A 60 -26.85 -1.05 8.96
C ARG A 60 -28.22 -1.52 9.39
N SER A 61 -28.50 -1.48 10.70
CA SER A 61 -29.77 -1.98 11.27
C SER A 61 -30.09 -3.39 10.78
N ARG A 62 -29.06 -4.26 10.73
CA ARG A 62 -29.13 -5.65 10.25
C ARG A 62 -29.46 -5.78 8.76
N GLU A 63 -29.39 -4.69 8.03
CA GLU A 63 -29.61 -4.71 6.59
C GLU A 63 -28.28 -4.68 5.84
N LEU A 64 -28.13 -5.57 4.87
CA LEU A 64 -26.96 -5.63 4.00
C LEU A 64 -27.09 -4.61 2.90
N LEU A 65 -26.10 -3.71 2.82
CA LEU A 65 -26.03 -2.67 1.78
C LEU A 65 -24.78 -2.94 0.95
N VAL A 66 -24.97 -3.14 -0.35
CA VAL A 66 -23.89 -3.40 -1.29
C VAL A 66 -23.95 -2.34 -2.38
N SER A 67 -22.82 -1.72 -2.67
CA SER A 67 -22.74 -0.72 -3.74
C SER A 67 -21.47 -0.91 -4.56
N ASP A 68 -21.55 -0.55 -5.84
CA ASP A 68 -20.40 -0.57 -6.73
C ASP A 68 -19.49 0.61 -6.44
N GLY A 69 -18.19 0.37 -6.59
CA GLY A 69 -17.19 1.41 -6.38
C GLY A 69 -16.74 1.53 -4.93
N PRO A 70 -15.81 2.44 -4.65
CA PRO A 70 -15.30 2.67 -3.31
C PRO A 70 -16.34 3.40 -2.45
N PHE A 71 -16.23 3.26 -1.13
CA PHE A 71 -17.17 3.94 -0.22
C PHE A 71 -16.93 5.45 -0.16
N ALA A 72 -15.77 5.92 -0.60
CA ALA A 72 -15.44 7.35 -0.64
C ALA A 72 -14.56 7.64 -1.85
N GLU A 73 -14.78 8.79 -2.47
CA GLU A 73 -13.92 9.27 -3.54
C GLU A 73 -12.81 10.11 -2.95
N THR A 74 -11.57 9.81 -3.35
CA THR A 74 -10.39 10.49 -2.86
C THR A 74 -9.50 10.87 -4.04
N LYS A 75 -8.62 11.85 -3.83
CA LYS A 75 -7.67 12.25 -4.87
C LYS A 75 -6.70 11.12 -5.20
N GLU A 76 -6.21 10.44 -4.17
CA GLU A 76 -5.36 9.26 -4.34
C GLU A 76 -6.12 8.03 -3.87
N GLN A 77 -5.92 6.93 -4.57
CA GLN A 77 -6.59 5.67 -4.31
C GLN A 77 -5.58 4.63 -3.86
N ILE A 78 -6.01 3.70 -3.01
CA ILE A 78 -5.17 2.58 -2.61
C ILE A 78 -5.06 1.63 -3.79
N ALA A 79 -3.83 1.45 -4.27
CA ALA A 79 -3.54 0.68 -5.48
C ALA A 79 -2.86 -0.66 -5.20
N GLY A 80 -2.48 -0.90 -3.96
CA GLY A 80 -1.80 -2.13 -3.58
C GLY A 80 -1.28 -2.06 -2.17
N TYR A 81 -0.65 -3.14 -1.76
CA TYR A 81 -0.05 -3.22 -0.44
C TYR A 81 1.12 -4.19 -0.45
N ASP A 82 2.01 -4.02 0.52
CA ASP A 82 3.04 -5.01 0.85
C ASP A 82 3.10 -5.14 2.37
N VAL A 83 3.30 -6.37 2.83
CA VAL A 83 3.56 -6.64 4.25
C VAL A 83 5.03 -6.98 4.39
N ILE A 84 5.71 -6.24 5.25
CA ILE A 84 7.13 -6.44 5.49
C ILE A 84 7.39 -6.74 6.97
N ASP A 85 8.47 -7.47 7.22
CA ASP A 85 8.94 -7.74 8.57
C ASP A 85 10.37 -7.18 8.67
N CYS A 86 10.57 -6.19 9.52
CA CYS A 86 11.83 -5.50 9.64
C CYS A 86 12.11 -5.11 11.10
N ALA A 87 13.31 -4.59 11.34
CA ALA A 87 13.77 -4.34 12.71
C ALA A 87 12.95 -3.24 13.41
N ASP A 88 12.65 -2.14 12.68
CA ASP A 88 12.03 -0.97 13.26
C ASP A 88 11.42 -0.09 12.17
N LEU A 89 10.82 1.03 12.57
CA LEU A 89 10.21 1.98 11.65
C LEU A 89 11.24 2.58 10.69
N ASP A 90 12.45 2.84 11.14
CA ASP A 90 13.47 3.41 10.28
C ASP A 90 13.79 2.49 9.11
N GLU A 91 13.87 1.18 9.35
CA GLU A 91 14.06 0.22 8.28
C GLU A 91 12.83 0.18 7.36
N ALA A 92 11.62 0.23 7.93
CA ALA A 92 10.40 0.24 7.12
C ALA A 92 10.35 1.47 6.20
N ILE A 93 10.78 2.62 6.68
CA ILE A 93 10.87 3.85 5.87
C ILE A 93 11.90 3.67 4.75
N GLU A 94 13.03 3.09 5.06
CA GLU A 94 14.08 2.84 4.06
C GLU A 94 13.56 1.90 2.97
N VAL A 95 12.90 0.82 3.36
CA VAL A 95 12.31 -0.14 2.43
C VAL A 95 11.26 0.55 1.53
N ALA A 96 10.37 1.33 2.13
CA ALA A 96 9.33 2.04 1.38
C ALA A 96 9.94 3.06 0.40
N SER A 97 10.99 3.76 0.81
CA SER A 97 11.62 4.79 -0.02
C SER A 97 12.24 4.23 -1.30
N LYS A 98 12.53 2.94 -1.32
CA LYS A 98 13.10 2.26 -2.49
C LYS A 98 12.04 1.70 -3.44
N HIS A 99 10.76 1.75 -3.05
CA HIS A 99 9.67 1.27 -3.89
C HIS A 99 9.27 2.36 -4.89
N PRO A 100 9.03 2.00 -6.17
CA PRO A 100 8.68 3.00 -7.18
C PRO A 100 7.45 3.85 -6.84
N THR A 101 6.48 3.32 -6.12
CA THR A 101 5.29 4.11 -5.75
C THR A 101 5.64 5.34 -4.91
N ALA A 102 6.68 5.28 -4.07
CA ALA A 102 7.09 6.44 -3.29
C ALA A 102 7.59 7.59 -4.17
N TRP A 103 7.97 7.31 -5.41
CA TRP A 103 8.54 8.28 -6.34
C TRP A 103 7.49 8.98 -7.20
N HIS A 104 6.32 8.38 -7.39
CA HIS A 104 5.26 8.99 -8.20
C HIS A 104 3.91 9.06 -7.49
N GLY A 105 3.80 8.43 -6.34
CA GLY A 105 2.61 8.44 -5.49
C GLY A 105 3.02 8.60 -4.04
N THR A 106 2.29 7.92 -3.18
CA THR A 106 2.51 7.97 -1.73
C THR A 106 2.48 6.57 -1.17
N ILE A 107 3.37 6.28 -0.23
CA ILE A 107 3.29 5.04 0.56
C ILE A 107 3.02 5.42 2.00
N GLU A 108 1.91 4.92 2.54
CA GLU A 108 1.64 5.02 3.97
C GLU A 108 2.23 3.79 4.65
N VAL A 109 3.09 4.00 5.64
CA VAL A 109 3.70 2.93 6.42
C VAL A 109 2.92 2.80 7.72
N ARG A 110 2.28 1.63 7.93
CA ARG A 110 1.43 1.45 9.11
C ARG A 110 1.84 0.20 9.87
N PRO A 111 2.17 0.33 11.17
CA PRO A 111 2.47 -0.86 11.98
C PRO A 111 1.25 -1.79 12.04
N ILE A 112 1.51 -3.10 11.96
CA ILE A 112 0.44 -4.08 12.10
C ILE A 112 0.23 -4.31 13.60
N ALA A 113 -1.03 -4.29 14.04
CA ALA A 113 -1.38 -4.54 15.43
C ALA A 113 -0.87 -5.92 15.86
N GLY A 114 -0.38 -6.03 17.09
CA GLY A 114 0.22 -7.26 17.58
C GLY A 114 1.74 -7.28 17.52
N ASN A 115 2.38 -6.24 16.95
CA ASN A 115 3.83 -6.10 16.96
C ASN A 115 4.38 -5.99 18.39
N HIS A 116 3.58 -5.42 19.30
CA HIS A 116 3.93 -5.24 20.69
C HIS A 116 2.88 -5.88 21.57
N CYS A 117 3.33 -6.43 22.70
CA CYS A 117 2.42 -7.03 23.67
C CYS A 117 1.47 -5.95 24.21
N GLY A 118 0.16 -6.19 24.07
CA GLY A 118 -0.86 -5.25 24.52
C GLY A 118 -1.37 -4.27 23.48
N ASP A 119 -0.63 -4.04 22.41
CA ASP A 119 -1.05 -3.09 21.38
C ASP A 119 -2.32 -3.52 20.65
N ALA A 120 -2.54 -4.81 20.51
CA ALA A 120 -3.73 -5.34 19.84
C ALA A 120 -5.03 -4.93 20.55
N GLU A 121 -4.98 -4.76 21.85
CA GLU A 121 -6.14 -4.34 22.64
C GLU A 121 -6.49 -2.88 22.36
N GLU A 122 -5.49 -2.05 22.13
CA GLU A 122 -5.70 -0.63 21.83
C GLU A 122 -6.20 -0.43 20.41
N ALA A 123 -5.85 -1.33 19.51
CA ALA A 123 -6.28 -1.28 18.12
C ALA A 123 -7.75 -1.63 17.93
N GLY A 124 -8.35 -2.29 18.92
CA GLY A 124 -9.79 -2.64 18.90
C GLY A 124 -10.66 -1.41 19.14
#